data_fece02ab025db3af462c883d838e3c0f
#
_entry.id   fece02ab025db3af462c883d838e3c0f
#
_cell.length_a   1.000
_cell.length_b   1.000
_cell.length_c   1.000
_cell.angle_alpha   90.00
_cell.angle_beta   90.00
_cell.angle_gamma   90.00
#
_symmetry.space_group_name_H-M   'P 1'
#
loop_
_entity.id
_entity.type
_entity.pdbx_description
1 polymer ?
#
loop_
_entity_poly.entity_id
_entity_poly.type
_entity_poly.pdbx_seq_one_letter_code
_entity_poly.pdbx_strand_id
1 'polypeptide(L)'
;TESQSQTGKAQRCRSGLLCVFVSLGWILFLAIPAHAQQTFRDVTAQAGIHFTHNNGAFGKKWLPETMGPGCAFIDYDNDGYPDILLVNGEDWPGHPHAGATTPNLYHNNRNGTFTDVTRQAGLAIPMFGMGAAIGDYDNDGFDDIFITALGQSHLFHNNGNGTFTEVTKIAGMLGPNEFSTSAAWVDYDRDGKLDLVVANYVRWSEQSDLYCTLDGAHKSYCTPESYKGTSVRLWHNLGGGKFEDATQKAGLGDPTSKSLGVAILDYNADGWPDILIANDTQPNKLYLNKKDGTFEERGVPSGIAFSEDGVARAGMGADAADYDRSGHASVIISNFANQMVSLYHNEGNGLFVDEAPQSELGRATLVTLGFGCFFFDYDNDGWPDIFVADGHIEDQIERVQKRVSYAEPSHLFRNLGGGKFQEVTAQMGRAFAAPRVARGAAYADIDNDGFLDVLVTTNSGPAFLFHNEGGTNNSFRVKLVGTKSNRDGIGTVVRVTSGSDKQWKMLRSGSSYLSQSELVLTFGLGAQTKADSVEIQWPSGQVDRLSNIATGQTVTIQEEKGVIANRVYRSAAK
;
A
#
# COMPACT_ATOMS: atom_id res chain seq x y z
N THR A 1 13.11 -78.94 -13.19
CA THR A 1 12.46 -80.23 -12.81
C THR A 1 11.03 -79.86 -12.47
N GLU A 2 10.18 -80.11 -13.38
CA GLU A 2 9.11 -81.11 -13.43
C GLU A 2 7.97 -80.76 -12.46
N SER A 3 6.77 -80.64 -12.80
CA SER A 3 5.89 -81.13 -13.88
C SER A 3 4.55 -81.53 -13.27
N GLN A 4 3.53 -81.30 -14.11
CA GLN A 4 2.25 -82.05 -14.22
C GLN A 4 1.13 -81.66 -13.23
N SER A 5 0.04 -81.13 -13.72
CA SER A 5 -1.04 -81.60 -14.61
C SER A 5 -2.07 -82.48 -13.85
N GLN A 6 -3.28 -82.11 -13.97
CA GLN A 6 -4.47 -82.82 -14.53
C GLN A 6 -5.75 -82.34 -13.86
N THR A 7 -6.62 -81.73 -14.65
CA THR A 7 -7.82 -82.24 -15.30
C THR A 7 -8.97 -82.72 -14.39
N GLY A 8 -10.08 -82.06 -14.52
CA GLY A 8 -11.25 -82.75 -14.91
C GLY A 8 -12.50 -82.63 -14.05
N LYS A 9 -13.48 -82.14 -14.61
CA LYS A 9 -14.88 -82.56 -14.88
C LYS A 9 -15.97 -81.60 -14.35
N ALA A 10 -16.69 -81.21 -15.33
CA ALA A 10 -17.99 -80.55 -15.17
C ALA A 10 -19.04 -81.45 -14.53
N GLN A 11 -19.92 -80.88 -13.73
CA GLN A 11 -21.29 -81.37 -13.64
C GLN A 11 -22.28 -80.23 -13.43
N ARG A 12 -23.29 -80.19 -14.31
CA ARG A 12 -24.47 -79.33 -14.27
C ARG A 12 -25.41 -79.79 -13.12
N CYS A 13 -26.09 -78.86 -12.44
CA CYS A 13 -27.53 -78.83 -12.42
C CYS A 13 -28.10 -77.70 -11.56
N ARG A 14 -28.96 -76.94 -12.21
CA ARG A 14 -30.34 -76.48 -11.88
C ARG A 14 -30.61 -75.50 -10.74
N SER A 15 -31.04 -74.34 -11.18
CA SER A 15 -32.23 -73.53 -10.75
C SER A 15 -32.43 -73.30 -9.24
N GLY A 16 -32.34 -72.03 -8.89
CA GLY A 16 -32.92 -71.52 -7.63
C GLY A 16 -32.69 -70.02 -7.47
N LEU A 17 -33.73 -69.29 -7.65
CA LEU A 17 -34.05 -67.92 -7.24
C LEU A 17 -32.87 -66.96 -6.85
N LEU A 18 -32.72 -65.95 -7.66
CA LEU A 18 -31.86 -64.79 -7.43
C LEU A 18 -32.63 -63.83 -6.47
N CYS A 19 -32.27 -63.77 -5.22
CA CYS A 19 -32.60 -62.64 -4.33
C CYS A 19 -31.58 -61.55 -4.50
N VAL A 20 -31.94 -60.49 -5.23
CA VAL A 20 -31.13 -59.27 -5.34
C VAL A 20 -31.38 -58.45 -4.11
N PHE A 21 -30.43 -58.45 -3.17
CA PHE A 21 -30.38 -57.44 -2.13
C PHE A 21 -29.75 -56.18 -2.72
N VAL A 22 -30.57 -55.20 -3.09
CA VAL A 22 -30.11 -53.82 -3.39
C VAL A 22 -29.83 -53.16 -2.04
N SER A 23 -28.59 -53.16 -1.62
CA SER A 23 -28.15 -52.30 -0.52
C SER A 23 -28.12 -50.83 -1.05
N LEU A 24 -29.19 -50.06 -0.70
CA LEU A 24 -29.17 -48.61 -0.83
C LEU A 24 -28.11 -48.07 0.15
N GLY A 25 -26.88 -47.87 -0.36
CA GLY A 25 -25.87 -47.08 0.34
C GLY A 25 -26.33 -45.61 0.31
N TRP A 26 -26.83 -45.12 1.46
CA TRP A 26 -26.98 -43.69 1.68
C TRP A 26 -25.60 -43.06 1.70
N ILE A 27 -25.16 -42.48 0.58
CA ILE A 27 -24.02 -41.53 0.58
C ILE A 27 -24.57 -40.27 1.22
N LEU A 28 -24.33 -40.11 2.54
CA LEU A 28 -24.45 -38.80 3.19
C LEU A 28 -23.41 -37.87 2.53
N PHE A 29 -23.84 -37.09 1.56
CA PHE A 29 -23.13 -35.86 1.21
C PHE A 29 -23.22 -34.96 2.44
N LEU A 30 -22.22 -34.96 3.30
CA LEU A 30 -21.95 -33.86 4.19
C LEU A 30 -21.75 -32.65 3.25
N ALA A 31 -22.79 -31.85 3.07
CA ALA A 31 -22.65 -30.51 2.53
C ALA A 31 -21.76 -29.76 3.53
N ILE A 32 -20.47 -29.73 3.28
CA ILE A 32 -19.59 -28.75 3.87
C ILE A 32 -20.23 -27.43 3.44
N PRO A 33 -20.64 -26.54 4.36
CA PRO A 33 -21.13 -25.24 3.96
C PRO A 33 -20.00 -24.62 3.12
N ALA A 34 -20.26 -24.36 1.85
CA ALA A 34 -19.38 -23.53 1.06
C ALA A 34 -19.39 -22.18 1.79
N HIS A 35 -18.34 -21.89 2.54
CA HIS A 35 -18.09 -20.52 2.97
C HIS A 35 -18.09 -19.71 1.68
N ALA A 36 -18.94 -18.70 1.61
CA ALA A 36 -18.89 -17.79 0.48
C ALA A 36 -17.44 -17.29 0.40
N GLN A 37 -16.78 -17.64 -0.70
CA GLN A 37 -15.39 -17.26 -0.89
C GLN A 37 -15.37 -15.75 -1.03
N GLN A 38 -14.61 -15.08 -0.17
CA GLN A 38 -14.43 -13.64 -0.22
C GLN A 38 -13.86 -13.25 -1.58
N THR A 39 -14.40 -12.23 -2.21
CA THR A 39 -14.00 -11.79 -3.55
C THR A 39 -14.01 -10.27 -3.64
N PHE A 40 -13.30 -9.75 -4.64
CA PHE A 40 -13.31 -8.34 -4.98
C PHE A 40 -14.09 -8.10 -6.28
N ARG A 41 -14.97 -7.11 -6.27
CA ARG A 41 -15.75 -6.67 -7.43
C ARG A 41 -15.27 -5.30 -7.91
N ASP A 42 -14.97 -5.19 -9.19
CA ASP A 42 -14.70 -3.90 -9.82
C ASP A 42 -15.98 -3.06 -9.86
N VAL A 43 -15.99 -1.98 -9.09
CA VAL A 43 -17.11 -1.04 -8.99
C VAL A 43 -16.84 0.30 -9.66
N THR A 44 -15.69 0.49 -10.28
CA THR A 44 -15.19 1.77 -10.82
C THR A 44 -16.24 2.53 -11.64
N ALA A 45 -16.81 1.87 -12.64
CA ALA A 45 -17.81 2.49 -13.51
C ALA A 45 -19.13 2.77 -12.77
N GLN A 46 -19.58 1.84 -11.90
CA GLN A 46 -20.79 2.00 -11.10
C GLN A 46 -20.64 3.10 -10.05
N ALA A 47 -19.44 3.25 -9.51
CA ALA A 47 -19.07 4.29 -8.57
C ALA A 47 -18.95 5.68 -9.21
N GLY A 48 -19.00 5.79 -10.54
CA GLY A 48 -18.91 7.09 -11.23
C GLY A 48 -17.50 7.64 -11.33
N ILE A 49 -16.47 6.79 -11.20
CA ILE A 49 -15.08 7.20 -11.32
C ILE A 49 -14.68 7.18 -12.80
N HIS A 50 -14.35 8.36 -13.34
CA HIS A 50 -13.99 8.57 -14.75
C HIS A 50 -12.60 9.20 -14.84
N PHE A 51 -11.60 8.48 -14.40
CA PHE A 51 -10.20 8.90 -14.42
C PHE A 51 -9.43 8.14 -15.51
N THR A 52 -8.55 8.86 -16.20
CA THR A 52 -7.52 8.29 -17.06
C THR A 52 -6.22 9.04 -16.84
N HIS A 53 -5.17 8.31 -16.50
CA HIS A 53 -3.85 8.88 -16.30
C HIS A 53 -3.28 9.41 -17.60
N ASN A 54 -2.86 10.66 -17.60
CA ASN A 54 -2.05 11.28 -18.65
C ASN A 54 -0.57 11.21 -18.25
N ASN A 55 0.19 10.32 -18.84
CA ASN A 55 1.62 10.20 -18.57
C ASN A 55 2.49 11.08 -19.48
N GLY A 56 1.89 11.94 -20.30
CA GLY A 56 2.57 12.83 -21.24
C GLY A 56 3.22 12.12 -22.44
N ALA A 57 3.08 10.81 -22.61
CA ALA A 57 3.80 10.04 -23.64
C ALA A 57 3.45 10.50 -25.06
N PHE A 58 4.47 10.86 -25.84
CA PHE A 58 4.34 11.31 -27.23
C PHE A 58 5.35 10.63 -28.17
N GLY A 59 5.85 9.47 -27.78
CA GLY A 59 6.75 8.63 -28.59
C GLY A 59 8.24 8.85 -28.37
N LYS A 60 8.62 9.74 -27.46
CA LYS A 60 10.05 9.95 -27.09
C LYS A 60 10.55 8.93 -26.06
N LYS A 61 9.67 8.24 -25.37
CA LYS A 61 10.00 7.31 -24.28
C LYS A 61 10.89 7.98 -23.24
N TRP A 62 10.39 9.02 -22.62
CA TRP A 62 11.04 9.72 -21.52
C TRP A 62 10.76 9.02 -20.20
N LEU A 63 11.75 8.95 -19.32
CA LEU A 63 11.66 8.21 -18.05
C LEU A 63 10.41 8.56 -17.23
N PRO A 64 9.99 9.83 -17.06
CA PRO A 64 8.81 10.16 -16.25
C PRO A 64 7.50 9.54 -16.75
N GLU A 65 7.40 9.25 -18.06
CA GLU A 65 6.21 8.62 -18.66
C GLU A 65 5.88 7.23 -18.07
N THR A 66 6.82 6.62 -17.35
CA THR A 66 6.68 5.26 -16.81
C THR A 66 6.31 5.21 -15.33
N MET A 67 6.40 6.34 -14.61
CA MET A 67 6.48 6.35 -13.14
C MET A 67 5.15 6.56 -12.41
N GLY A 68 4.29 7.45 -12.90
CA GLY A 68 2.99 7.73 -12.26
C GLY A 68 1.90 6.74 -12.64
N PRO A 69 0.69 6.86 -12.08
CA PRO A 69 0.27 7.80 -11.05
C PRO A 69 0.14 7.17 -9.66
N GLY A 70 0.18 8.00 -8.62
CA GLY A 70 -0.24 7.65 -7.27
C GLY A 70 -1.72 7.87 -7.01
N CYS A 71 -2.19 7.46 -5.82
CA CYS A 71 -3.55 7.70 -5.33
C CYS A 71 -3.58 7.85 -3.82
N ALA A 72 -4.65 8.43 -3.29
CA ALA A 72 -4.84 8.48 -1.85
C ALA A 72 -6.32 8.38 -1.47
N PHE A 73 -6.58 7.87 -0.27
CA PHE A 73 -7.84 8.05 0.43
C PHE A 73 -7.70 9.18 1.44
N ILE A 74 -8.73 10.02 1.54
CA ILE A 74 -8.81 11.20 2.41
C ILE A 74 -10.26 11.40 2.86
N ASP A 75 -10.50 11.79 4.10
CA ASP A 75 -11.82 12.23 4.60
C ASP A 75 -11.80 13.77 4.66
N TYR A 76 -11.81 14.43 3.47
CA TYR A 76 -11.49 15.87 3.35
C TYR A 76 -12.56 16.78 3.95
N ASP A 77 -13.80 16.32 4.13
CA ASP A 77 -14.90 17.09 4.70
C ASP A 77 -15.33 16.59 6.09
N ASN A 78 -14.57 15.62 6.66
CA ASN A 78 -14.80 15.04 7.99
C ASN A 78 -16.18 14.37 8.14
N ASP A 79 -16.74 13.83 7.04
CA ASP A 79 -18.02 13.13 7.10
C ASP A 79 -17.88 11.66 7.56
N GLY A 80 -16.63 11.18 7.61
CA GLY A 80 -16.21 9.86 8.08
C GLY A 80 -16.34 8.78 7.01
N TYR A 81 -16.43 9.14 5.74
CA TYR A 81 -16.31 8.25 4.60
C TYR A 81 -15.10 8.66 3.76
N PRO A 82 -14.22 7.73 3.41
CA PRO A 82 -13.03 8.09 2.64
C PRO A 82 -13.41 8.53 1.21
N ASP A 83 -12.88 9.68 0.83
CA ASP A 83 -12.88 10.22 -0.52
C ASP A 83 -11.66 9.75 -1.28
N ILE A 84 -11.62 9.93 -2.61
CA ILE A 84 -10.55 9.43 -3.46
C ILE A 84 -9.82 10.60 -4.12
N LEU A 85 -8.49 10.67 -3.92
CA LEU A 85 -7.60 11.53 -4.68
C LEU A 85 -6.81 10.69 -5.68
N LEU A 86 -6.88 11.05 -6.97
CA LEU A 86 -6.11 10.45 -8.05
C LEU A 86 -5.14 11.49 -8.60
N VAL A 87 -3.85 11.19 -8.54
CA VAL A 87 -2.80 12.08 -9.06
C VAL A 87 -2.69 11.91 -10.58
N ASN A 88 -2.43 12.99 -11.32
CA ASN A 88 -2.32 12.95 -12.77
C ASN A 88 -1.04 13.65 -13.23
N GLY A 89 -0.54 13.23 -14.39
CA GLY A 89 0.53 13.92 -15.09
C GLY A 89 0.00 15.02 -15.98
N GLU A 90 0.89 15.64 -16.74
CA GLU A 90 0.56 16.69 -17.69
C GLU A 90 1.23 16.50 -19.04
N ASP A 91 0.80 17.27 -20.01
CA ASP A 91 1.38 17.26 -21.36
C ASP A 91 2.74 17.95 -21.38
N TRP A 92 3.65 17.41 -22.17
CA TRP A 92 4.91 18.09 -22.43
C TRP A 92 4.73 19.34 -23.28
N PRO A 93 5.55 20.39 -23.06
CA PRO A 93 5.48 21.61 -23.85
C PRO A 93 5.52 21.35 -25.36
N GLY A 94 4.52 21.85 -26.07
CA GLY A 94 4.38 21.66 -27.54
C GLY A 94 3.79 20.33 -27.97
N HIS A 95 3.38 19.44 -27.04
CA HIS A 95 2.79 18.13 -27.33
C HIS A 95 1.46 17.90 -26.59
N PRO A 96 0.45 18.76 -26.81
CA PRO A 96 -0.82 18.66 -26.10
C PRO A 96 -1.62 17.40 -26.52
N HIS A 97 -2.25 16.76 -25.56
CA HIS A 97 -3.22 15.69 -25.74
C HIS A 97 -4.63 16.21 -25.37
N ALA A 98 -5.65 15.48 -25.81
CA ALA A 98 -7.03 15.76 -25.41
C ALA A 98 -7.36 14.99 -24.10
N GLY A 99 -6.81 15.42 -22.96
CA GLY A 99 -7.01 14.74 -21.69
C GLY A 99 -6.92 15.67 -20.48
N ALA A 100 -7.26 15.14 -19.30
CA ALA A 100 -7.06 15.85 -18.06
C ALA A 100 -5.56 15.93 -17.72
N THR A 101 -5.15 17.07 -17.18
CA THR A 101 -3.76 17.39 -16.81
C THR A 101 -3.69 17.85 -15.35
N THR A 102 -4.72 17.53 -14.56
CA THR A 102 -4.84 17.90 -13.14
C THR A 102 -5.14 16.65 -12.33
N PRO A 103 -4.78 16.61 -11.04
CA PRO A 103 -5.30 15.58 -10.15
C PRO A 103 -6.83 15.63 -10.10
N ASN A 104 -7.47 14.55 -9.65
CA ASN A 104 -8.91 14.48 -9.46
C ASN A 104 -9.25 14.12 -8.02
N LEU A 105 -10.15 14.88 -7.39
CA LEU A 105 -10.76 14.58 -6.11
C LEU A 105 -12.21 14.13 -6.31
N TYR A 106 -12.52 12.93 -5.82
CA TYR A 106 -13.86 12.33 -5.88
C TYR A 106 -14.46 12.25 -4.47
N HIS A 107 -15.53 13.02 -4.24
CA HIS A 107 -16.29 12.98 -3.00
C HIS A 107 -17.15 11.71 -2.90
N ASN A 108 -17.12 11.02 -1.77
CA ASN A 108 -17.90 9.83 -1.47
C ASN A 108 -19.35 10.19 -1.12
N ASN A 109 -20.30 9.87 -1.97
CA ASN A 109 -21.72 10.17 -1.76
C ASN A 109 -22.40 9.27 -0.71
N ARG A 110 -21.66 8.39 0.00
CA ARG A 110 -22.14 7.46 1.04
C ARG A 110 -23.18 6.43 0.54
N ASN A 111 -23.26 6.21 -0.75
CA ASN A 111 -24.21 5.29 -1.38
C ASN A 111 -23.55 4.35 -2.40
N GLY A 112 -22.21 4.22 -2.34
CA GLY A 112 -21.40 3.46 -3.29
C GLY A 112 -21.08 4.20 -4.58
N THR A 113 -21.37 5.52 -4.64
CA THR A 113 -21.00 6.37 -5.78
C THR A 113 -20.13 7.54 -5.34
N PHE A 114 -19.39 8.10 -6.28
CA PHE A 114 -18.51 9.24 -6.06
C PHE A 114 -18.83 10.36 -7.05
N THR A 115 -18.55 11.60 -6.66
CA THR A 115 -18.72 12.79 -7.50
C THR A 115 -17.38 13.52 -7.65
N ASP A 116 -16.98 13.81 -8.88
CA ASP A 116 -15.78 14.63 -9.13
C ASP A 116 -16.03 16.08 -8.66
N VAL A 117 -15.29 16.47 -7.62
CA VAL A 117 -15.35 17.82 -7.02
C VAL A 117 -14.07 18.63 -7.23
N THR A 118 -13.15 18.15 -8.05
CA THR A 118 -11.81 18.73 -8.26
C THR A 118 -11.79 20.24 -8.44
N ARG A 119 -12.62 20.76 -9.33
CA ARG A 119 -12.69 22.22 -9.59
C ARG A 119 -13.29 22.97 -8.43
N GLN A 120 -14.31 22.41 -7.80
CA GLN A 120 -15.00 23.05 -6.66
C GLN A 120 -14.07 23.07 -5.45
N ALA A 121 -13.29 22.01 -5.26
CA ALA A 121 -12.31 21.89 -4.21
C ALA A 121 -11.03 22.74 -4.43
N GLY A 122 -10.83 23.35 -5.60
CA GLY A 122 -9.65 24.18 -5.88
C GLY A 122 -8.38 23.40 -6.25
N LEU A 123 -8.50 22.10 -6.56
CA LEU A 123 -7.37 21.21 -6.88
C LEU A 123 -7.05 21.16 -8.40
N ALA A 124 -7.78 21.87 -9.25
CA ALA A 124 -7.59 21.84 -10.70
C ALA A 124 -6.34 22.63 -11.14
N ILE A 125 -5.17 22.26 -10.64
CA ILE A 125 -3.87 22.86 -10.95
C ILE A 125 -3.07 21.86 -11.79
N PRO A 126 -2.65 22.22 -13.03
CA PRO A 126 -1.82 21.35 -13.86
C PRO A 126 -0.45 21.12 -13.23
N MET A 127 0.02 19.86 -13.25
CA MET A 127 1.34 19.44 -12.77
C MET A 127 1.69 18.08 -13.33
N PHE A 128 2.96 17.80 -13.48
CA PHE A 128 3.40 16.42 -13.73
C PHE A 128 3.46 15.69 -12.38
N GLY A 129 2.27 15.39 -11.83
CA GLY A 129 2.11 14.80 -10.52
C GLY A 129 2.55 13.36 -10.47
N MET A 130 3.09 12.95 -9.33
CA MET A 130 3.56 11.58 -9.06
C MET A 130 2.74 10.93 -7.97
N GLY A 131 2.87 11.36 -6.73
CA GLY A 131 2.27 10.75 -5.56
C GLY A 131 1.56 11.76 -4.66
N ALA A 132 0.91 11.24 -3.60
CA ALA A 132 0.24 12.05 -2.59
C ALA A 132 0.54 11.55 -1.18
N ALA A 133 0.59 12.49 -0.23
CA ALA A 133 0.60 12.23 1.21
C ALA A 133 -0.47 13.07 1.90
N ILE A 134 -1.27 12.44 2.76
CA ILE A 134 -2.40 13.04 3.45
C ILE A 134 -2.07 13.16 4.94
N GLY A 135 -2.40 14.29 5.56
CA GLY A 135 -2.24 14.55 6.99
C GLY A 135 -2.54 15.99 7.36
N ASP A 136 -3.06 16.21 8.56
CA ASP A 136 -3.36 17.51 9.16
C ASP A 136 -2.06 18.14 9.70
N TYR A 137 -1.34 18.89 8.82
CA TYR A 137 -0.02 19.43 9.17
C TYR A 137 -0.07 20.62 10.13
N ASP A 138 -1.20 21.32 10.22
CA ASP A 138 -1.34 22.50 11.10
C ASP A 138 -2.25 22.26 12.31
N ASN A 139 -2.74 21.01 12.47
CA ASN A 139 -3.55 20.54 13.59
C ASN A 139 -4.92 21.26 13.70
N ASP A 140 -5.50 21.70 12.59
CA ASP A 140 -6.81 22.37 12.56
C ASP A 140 -7.99 21.41 12.55
N GLY A 141 -7.73 20.12 12.32
CA GLY A 141 -8.70 19.03 12.32
C GLY A 141 -9.22 18.65 10.94
N PHE A 142 -8.60 19.15 9.87
CA PHE A 142 -8.91 18.79 8.49
C PHE A 142 -7.65 18.31 7.79
N ASP A 143 -7.75 17.16 7.12
CA ASP A 143 -6.65 16.58 6.37
C ASP A 143 -6.23 17.46 5.20
N ASP A 144 -4.92 17.76 5.11
CA ASP A 144 -4.28 18.49 4.03
C ASP A 144 -3.68 17.53 3.01
N ILE A 145 -3.34 18.05 1.84
CA ILE A 145 -2.80 17.27 0.73
C ILE A 145 -1.43 17.77 0.33
N PHE A 146 -0.43 16.88 0.30
CA PHE A 146 0.83 17.13 -0.38
C PHE A 146 0.93 16.25 -1.62
N ILE A 147 1.11 16.88 -2.80
CA ILE A 147 1.29 16.18 -4.08
C ILE A 147 2.74 16.35 -4.53
N THR A 148 3.43 15.21 -4.69
CA THR A 148 4.77 15.18 -5.28
C THR A 148 4.70 15.28 -6.80
N ALA A 149 5.70 15.88 -7.42
CA ALA A 149 5.72 16.10 -8.85
C ALA A 149 7.15 16.05 -9.44
N LEU A 150 7.22 15.86 -10.75
CA LEU A 150 8.40 16.25 -11.51
C LEU A 150 8.43 17.78 -11.62
N GLY A 151 9.42 18.41 -11.01
CA GLY A 151 9.49 19.85 -10.86
C GLY A 151 9.08 20.31 -9.47
N GLN A 152 8.14 21.23 -9.35
CA GLN A 152 7.65 21.73 -8.06
C GLN A 152 6.54 20.83 -7.52
N SER A 153 6.71 20.29 -6.32
CA SER A 153 5.64 19.65 -5.55
C SER A 153 4.72 20.68 -4.89
N HIS A 154 3.50 20.29 -4.54
CA HIS A 154 2.46 21.22 -4.08
C HIS A 154 1.88 20.81 -2.72
N LEU A 155 1.79 21.77 -1.80
CA LEU A 155 1.05 21.66 -0.54
C LEU A 155 -0.28 22.41 -0.66
N PHE A 156 -1.38 21.72 -0.38
CA PHE A 156 -2.73 22.24 -0.35
C PHE A 156 -3.28 22.19 1.07
N HIS A 157 -3.56 23.35 1.63
CA HIS A 157 -4.24 23.50 2.91
C HIS A 157 -5.74 23.33 2.75
N ASN A 158 -6.36 22.50 3.57
CA ASN A 158 -7.79 22.29 3.63
C ASN A 158 -8.46 23.43 4.42
N ASN A 159 -9.32 24.20 3.79
CA ASN A 159 -9.97 25.35 4.42
C ASN A 159 -11.14 24.98 5.35
N GLY A 160 -11.40 23.68 5.60
CA GLY A 160 -12.50 23.18 6.43
C GLY A 160 -13.91 23.44 5.89
N ASN A 161 -14.03 23.82 4.63
CA ASN A 161 -15.30 24.14 3.97
C ASN A 161 -15.50 23.41 2.63
N GLY A 162 -14.77 22.31 2.43
CA GLY A 162 -14.77 21.52 1.20
C GLY A 162 -13.88 22.07 0.09
N THR A 163 -13.01 23.05 0.39
CA THR A 163 -12.08 23.63 -0.58
C THR A 163 -10.65 23.63 -0.04
N PHE A 164 -9.68 23.67 -0.96
CA PHE A 164 -8.25 23.72 -0.65
C PHE A 164 -7.62 25.00 -1.20
N THR A 165 -6.57 25.45 -0.54
CA THR A 165 -5.73 26.57 -0.98
C THR A 165 -4.30 26.07 -1.21
N GLU A 166 -3.72 26.30 -2.38
CA GLU A 166 -2.32 26.01 -2.64
C GLU A 166 -1.42 26.95 -1.84
N VAL A 167 -0.57 26.40 -0.96
CA VAL A 167 0.20 27.17 0.03
C VAL A 167 1.70 26.93 -0.01
N THR A 168 2.24 26.15 -0.96
CA THR A 168 3.66 25.75 -1.04
C THR A 168 4.62 26.92 -0.85
N LYS A 169 4.39 28.00 -1.59
CA LYS A 169 5.23 29.21 -1.48
C LYS A 169 5.09 29.88 -0.12
N ILE A 170 3.88 29.99 0.38
CA ILE A 170 3.60 30.63 1.68
C ILE A 170 4.18 29.78 2.80
N ALA A 171 4.10 28.47 2.69
CA ALA A 171 4.65 27.52 3.67
C ALA A 171 6.19 27.49 3.70
N GLY A 172 6.87 28.09 2.70
CA GLY A 172 8.32 28.09 2.61
C GLY A 172 8.90 26.82 1.98
N MET A 173 8.05 25.99 1.32
CA MET A 173 8.43 24.71 0.75
C MET A 173 8.82 24.79 -0.74
N LEU A 174 9.16 25.97 -1.26
CA LEU A 174 9.76 26.07 -2.57
C LEU A 174 11.17 25.52 -2.53
N GLY A 175 11.38 24.41 -3.22
CA GLY A 175 12.67 23.74 -3.38
C GLY A 175 13.21 23.86 -4.80
N PRO A 176 14.37 23.24 -5.10
CA PRO A 176 14.83 23.03 -6.47
C PRO A 176 13.82 22.14 -7.20
N ASN A 177 13.78 22.25 -8.53
CA ASN A 177 13.00 21.33 -9.35
C ASN A 177 13.60 19.93 -9.23
N GLU A 178 12.86 19.02 -8.62
CA GLU A 178 13.29 17.64 -8.35
C GLU A 178 12.33 16.67 -9.04
N PHE A 179 12.70 15.43 -9.11
CA PHE A 179 11.84 14.33 -9.50
C PHE A 179 11.34 13.67 -8.22
N SER A 180 10.38 14.31 -7.56
CA SER A 180 9.82 13.83 -6.31
C SER A 180 8.84 12.68 -6.56
N THR A 181 8.88 11.66 -5.69
CA THR A 181 8.13 10.42 -5.81
C THR A 181 7.22 10.21 -4.60
N SER A 182 7.45 9.23 -3.74
CA SER A 182 6.63 9.04 -2.54
C SER A 182 6.93 10.11 -1.48
N ALA A 183 5.95 10.36 -0.61
CA ALA A 183 6.10 11.21 0.55
C ALA A 183 5.37 10.61 1.76
N ALA A 184 5.79 10.99 2.97
CA ALA A 184 5.18 10.55 4.21
C ALA A 184 5.22 11.66 5.27
N TRP A 185 4.09 11.89 5.94
CA TRP A 185 4.03 12.70 7.14
C TRP A 185 4.54 11.91 8.34
N VAL A 186 5.31 12.56 9.20
CA VAL A 186 5.89 11.97 10.40
C VAL A 186 6.18 13.05 11.43
N ASP A 187 5.89 12.82 12.69
CA ASP A 187 6.32 13.65 13.80
C ASP A 187 7.65 13.07 14.33
N TYR A 188 8.78 13.43 13.64
CA TYR A 188 10.05 12.75 13.88
C TYR A 188 10.75 13.21 15.17
N ASP A 189 10.46 14.41 15.66
CA ASP A 189 11.05 14.97 16.88
C ASP A 189 10.06 15.04 18.06
N ARG A 190 8.82 14.56 17.84
CA ARG A 190 7.74 14.48 18.85
C ARG A 190 7.33 15.82 19.43
N ASP A 191 7.34 16.85 18.62
CA ASP A 191 6.86 18.17 19.00
C ASP A 191 5.34 18.35 18.81
N GLY A 192 4.66 17.32 18.32
CA GLY A 192 3.21 17.30 18.07
C GLY A 192 2.80 17.91 16.74
N LYS A 193 3.75 18.16 15.84
CA LYS A 193 3.48 18.66 14.49
C LYS A 193 3.98 17.64 13.46
N LEU A 194 3.28 17.54 12.35
CA LEU A 194 3.68 16.67 11.26
C LEU A 194 4.75 17.32 10.39
N ASP A 195 5.91 16.68 10.32
CA ASP A 195 6.98 16.94 9.38
C ASP A 195 6.77 16.11 8.13
N LEU A 196 7.50 16.41 7.03
CA LEU A 196 7.30 15.71 5.77
C LEU A 196 8.61 15.19 5.20
N VAL A 197 8.66 13.86 4.98
CA VAL A 197 9.72 13.19 4.21
C VAL A 197 9.26 13.06 2.77
N VAL A 198 10.12 13.50 1.80
CA VAL A 198 9.87 13.38 0.38
C VAL A 198 11.01 12.60 -0.26
N ALA A 199 10.68 11.50 -0.91
CA ALA A 199 11.60 10.73 -1.73
C ALA A 199 11.85 11.45 -3.06
N ASN A 200 13.09 11.44 -3.53
CA ASN A 200 13.49 11.98 -4.82
C ASN A 200 14.25 10.92 -5.62
N TYR A 201 13.94 10.83 -6.92
CA TYR A 201 14.42 9.73 -7.74
C TYR A 201 15.78 10.00 -8.36
N VAL A 202 15.79 10.61 -9.52
CA VAL A 202 17.00 10.88 -10.29
C VAL A 202 17.02 12.31 -10.82
N ARG A 203 18.20 12.78 -11.16
CA ARG A 203 18.36 14.06 -11.88
C ARG A 203 18.05 13.85 -13.34
N TRP A 204 16.84 14.20 -13.74
CA TRP A 204 16.36 14.08 -15.11
C TRP A 204 15.81 15.44 -15.59
N SER A 205 15.99 15.72 -16.87
CA SER A 205 15.34 16.81 -17.61
C SER A 205 15.25 16.43 -19.09
N GLU A 206 14.40 17.09 -19.84
CA GLU A 206 14.28 16.90 -21.30
C GLU A 206 15.63 17.01 -22.02
N GLN A 207 16.49 17.94 -21.58
CA GLN A 207 17.81 18.19 -22.17
C GLN A 207 18.84 17.11 -21.78
N SER A 208 18.60 16.40 -20.68
CA SER A 208 19.48 15.33 -20.20
C SER A 208 18.97 13.94 -20.55
N ASP A 209 17.85 13.84 -21.28
CA ASP A 209 17.31 12.53 -21.69
C ASP A 209 18.29 11.78 -22.60
N LEU A 210 18.35 10.47 -22.42
CA LEU A 210 19.29 9.59 -23.10
C LEU A 210 18.58 8.70 -24.11
N TYR A 211 19.34 8.20 -25.07
CA TYR A 211 18.85 7.17 -26.00
C TYR A 211 19.23 5.79 -25.48
N CYS A 212 18.26 5.06 -24.92
CA CYS A 212 18.43 3.68 -24.49
C CYS A 212 17.72 2.73 -25.46
N THR A 213 18.17 1.48 -25.51
CA THR A 213 17.58 0.45 -26.38
C THR A 213 17.75 -0.93 -25.75
N LEU A 214 16.72 -1.76 -25.86
CA LEU A 214 16.75 -3.17 -25.43
C LEU A 214 17.20 -4.12 -26.55
N ASP A 215 17.00 -3.75 -27.82
CA ASP A 215 17.25 -4.58 -29.00
C ASP A 215 18.35 -4.02 -29.92
N GLY A 216 18.98 -2.90 -29.53
CA GLY A 216 20.02 -2.22 -30.31
C GLY A 216 19.49 -1.37 -31.48
N ALA A 217 18.18 -1.35 -31.75
CA ALA A 217 17.59 -0.68 -32.90
C ALA A 217 16.53 0.36 -32.53
N HIS A 218 15.65 0.03 -31.59
CA HIS A 218 14.50 0.86 -31.24
C HIS A 218 14.72 1.53 -29.88
N LYS A 219 14.31 2.81 -29.74
CA LYS A 219 14.35 3.51 -28.46
C LYS A 219 13.45 2.78 -27.45
N SER A 220 13.99 2.54 -26.26
CA SER A 220 13.29 2.08 -25.07
C SER A 220 13.41 3.12 -23.96
N TYR A 221 12.67 2.94 -22.87
CA TYR A 221 12.85 3.73 -21.67
C TYR A 221 14.24 3.46 -21.06
N CYS A 222 14.92 4.51 -20.60
CA CYS A 222 16.16 4.37 -19.87
C CYS A 222 15.88 3.95 -18.43
N THR A 223 16.72 3.07 -17.90
CA THR A 223 16.69 2.67 -16.49
C THR A 223 17.47 3.68 -15.61
N PRO A 224 17.22 3.71 -14.29
CA PRO A 224 17.83 4.69 -13.39
C PRO A 224 19.37 4.61 -13.32
N GLU A 225 19.97 3.48 -13.69
CA GLU A 225 21.44 3.36 -13.73
C GLU A 225 22.07 4.40 -14.63
N SER A 226 21.34 4.85 -15.66
CA SER A 226 21.81 5.86 -16.62
C SER A 226 21.85 7.27 -16.05
N TYR A 227 21.23 7.53 -14.90
CA TYR A 227 21.07 8.85 -14.31
C TYR A 227 21.68 8.93 -12.92
N LYS A 228 22.07 10.14 -12.49
CA LYS A 228 22.53 10.40 -11.12
C LYS A 228 21.35 10.47 -10.17
N GLY A 229 21.51 9.92 -8.99
CA GLY A 229 20.54 10.03 -7.91
C GLY A 229 20.47 11.42 -7.29
N THR A 230 19.56 11.58 -6.34
CA THR A 230 19.39 12.79 -5.55
C THR A 230 18.90 12.44 -4.14
N SER A 231 19.12 13.34 -3.17
CA SER A 231 18.75 13.07 -1.77
C SER A 231 17.24 13.09 -1.57
N VAL A 232 16.74 12.31 -0.62
CA VAL A 232 15.44 12.58 0.01
C VAL A 232 15.46 13.99 0.61
N ARG A 233 14.27 14.52 0.91
CA ARG A 233 14.12 15.81 1.57
C ARG A 233 13.29 15.64 2.84
N LEU A 234 13.73 16.29 3.92
CA LEU A 234 12.97 16.42 5.16
C LEU A 234 12.57 17.88 5.35
N TRP A 235 11.27 18.12 5.36
CA TRP A 235 10.69 19.41 5.71
C TRP A 235 10.26 19.39 7.18
N HIS A 236 10.95 20.17 8.02
CA HIS A 236 10.61 20.34 9.44
C HIS A 236 9.53 21.40 9.61
N ASN A 237 8.47 21.07 10.34
CA ASN A 237 7.32 21.92 10.58
C ASN A 237 7.56 22.88 11.76
N LEU A 238 7.73 24.15 11.46
CA LEU A 238 7.94 25.22 12.46
C LEU A 238 6.66 25.66 13.18
N GLY A 239 5.51 25.10 12.78
CA GLY A 239 4.19 25.57 13.19
C GLY A 239 3.73 26.82 12.44
N GLY A 240 2.43 27.15 12.57
CA GLY A 240 1.84 28.28 11.88
C GLY A 240 1.91 28.20 10.35
N GLY A 241 1.86 26.98 9.82
CA GLY A 241 1.88 26.70 8.38
C GLY A 241 3.23 27.00 7.71
N LYS A 242 4.35 26.87 8.44
CA LYS A 242 5.71 27.13 7.95
C LYS A 242 6.61 25.91 8.09
N PHE A 243 7.45 25.69 7.09
CA PHE A 243 8.44 24.62 7.05
C PHE A 243 9.84 25.14 6.76
N GLU A 244 10.86 24.40 7.21
CA GLU A 244 12.25 24.58 6.82
C GLU A 244 12.86 23.29 6.29
N ASP A 245 13.81 23.37 5.38
CA ASP A 245 14.58 22.21 4.90
C ASP A 245 15.57 21.75 5.97
N ALA A 246 15.26 20.67 6.66
CA ALA A 246 16.10 20.07 7.69
C ALA A 246 16.98 18.92 7.18
N THR A 247 16.95 18.59 5.90
CA THR A 247 17.58 17.39 5.30
C THR A 247 19.04 17.19 5.72
N GLN A 248 19.87 18.20 5.56
CA GLN A 248 21.30 18.10 5.90
C GLN A 248 21.53 18.09 7.42
N LYS A 249 20.80 18.91 8.16
CA LYS A 249 20.89 19.00 9.62
C LYS A 249 20.46 17.69 10.27
N ALA A 250 19.44 17.04 9.73
CA ALA A 250 18.92 15.76 10.24
C ALA A 250 19.75 14.54 9.78
N GLY A 251 20.70 14.69 8.88
CA GLY A 251 21.57 13.59 8.43
C GLY A 251 20.98 12.71 7.33
N LEU A 252 19.95 13.19 6.59
CA LEU A 252 19.33 12.44 5.49
C LEU A 252 19.92 12.75 4.12
N GLY A 253 20.92 13.62 4.03
CA GLY A 253 21.50 14.07 2.78
C GLY A 253 22.38 13.00 2.10
N ASP A 254 21.82 12.25 1.15
CA ASP A 254 22.55 11.27 0.33
C ASP A 254 22.26 11.50 -1.17
N PRO A 255 23.16 12.14 -1.91
CA PRO A 255 22.95 12.45 -3.32
C PRO A 255 23.06 11.23 -4.25
N THR A 256 23.33 10.04 -3.72
CA THR A 256 23.42 8.79 -4.51
C THR A 256 22.10 8.02 -4.50
N SER A 257 21.17 8.36 -3.62
CA SER A 257 19.85 7.72 -3.54
C SER A 257 19.04 7.89 -4.82
N LYS A 258 18.25 6.88 -5.14
CA LYS A 258 17.27 6.88 -6.23
C LYS A 258 15.95 6.41 -5.67
N SER A 259 15.37 7.27 -4.84
CA SER A 259 14.31 6.89 -3.91
C SER A 259 12.95 6.88 -4.58
N LEU A 260 12.19 5.80 -4.36
CA LEU A 260 10.84 5.62 -4.88
C LEU A 260 9.82 5.40 -3.76
N GLY A 261 10.06 4.50 -2.83
CA GLY A 261 9.17 4.19 -1.71
C GLY A 261 9.66 4.80 -0.39
N VAL A 262 8.71 5.19 0.45
CA VAL A 262 8.94 5.63 1.84
C VAL A 262 8.02 4.82 2.75
N ALA A 263 8.57 4.25 3.83
CA ALA A 263 7.77 3.68 4.90
C ALA A 263 8.25 4.19 6.26
N ILE A 264 7.32 4.51 7.13
CA ILE A 264 7.58 4.91 8.51
C ILE A 264 7.33 3.71 9.42
N LEU A 265 8.29 3.38 10.27
CA LEU A 265 8.21 2.25 11.20
C LEU A 265 9.03 2.54 12.45
N ASP A 266 8.83 1.75 13.49
CA ASP A 266 9.73 1.68 14.65
C ASP A 266 10.41 0.30 14.59
N TYR A 267 11.59 0.23 13.93
CA TYR A 267 12.19 -1.06 13.62
C TYR A 267 12.90 -1.72 14.82
N ASN A 268 13.30 -0.92 15.81
CA ASN A 268 14.00 -1.39 17.00
C ASN A 268 13.12 -1.41 18.25
N ALA A 269 11.82 -1.11 18.12
CA ALA A 269 10.82 -1.07 19.18
C ALA A 269 11.17 -0.10 20.34
N ASP A 270 11.85 1.01 20.02
CA ASP A 270 12.24 2.03 21.00
C ASP A 270 11.19 3.15 21.17
N GLY A 271 10.12 3.04 20.41
CA GLY A 271 8.95 3.93 20.40
C GLY A 271 9.09 5.16 19.51
N TRP A 272 10.20 5.38 18.80
CA TRP A 272 10.41 6.51 17.90
C TRP A 272 10.26 6.11 16.43
N PRO A 273 9.72 6.99 15.60
CA PRO A 273 9.57 6.68 14.19
C PRO A 273 10.92 6.72 13.47
N ASP A 274 11.23 5.64 12.76
CA ASP A 274 12.35 5.50 11.84
C ASP A 274 11.86 5.64 10.41
N ILE A 275 12.77 5.89 9.47
CA ILE A 275 12.44 6.11 8.06
C ILE A 275 13.13 5.06 7.21
N LEU A 276 12.34 4.28 6.47
CA LEU A 276 12.82 3.40 5.42
C LEU A 276 12.63 4.05 4.06
N ILE A 277 13.66 3.97 3.23
CA ILE A 277 13.65 4.42 1.84
C ILE A 277 13.97 3.23 0.93
N ALA A 278 13.02 2.86 0.09
CA ALA A 278 13.24 1.92 -0.99
C ALA A 278 13.89 2.64 -2.17
N ASN A 279 15.04 2.14 -2.60
CA ASN A 279 15.83 2.71 -3.69
C ASN A 279 15.82 1.81 -4.92
N ASP A 280 15.72 2.42 -6.09
CA ASP A 280 15.83 1.73 -7.36
C ASP A 280 17.29 1.56 -7.77
N THR A 281 17.76 0.30 -7.84
CA THR A 281 19.14 -0.08 -8.21
C THR A 281 20.25 0.50 -7.31
N GLN A 282 19.88 0.97 -6.13
CA GLN A 282 20.78 1.44 -5.08
C GLN A 282 20.42 0.73 -3.77
N PRO A 283 21.36 0.64 -2.79
CA PRO A 283 21.04 0.09 -1.47
C PRO A 283 19.86 0.80 -0.83
N ASN A 284 18.91 0.04 -0.29
CA ASN A 284 17.86 0.62 0.53
C ASN A 284 18.45 1.30 1.75
N LYS A 285 17.81 2.36 2.24
CA LYS A 285 18.24 3.12 3.41
C LYS A 285 17.28 2.93 4.56
N LEU A 286 17.83 2.73 5.75
CA LEU A 286 17.08 2.73 7.00
C LEU A 286 17.69 3.79 7.92
N TYR A 287 16.95 4.82 8.20
CA TYR A 287 17.40 5.92 9.03
C TYR A 287 16.84 5.76 10.45
N LEU A 288 17.71 5.38 11.39
CA LEU A 288 17.41 5.28 12.82
C LEU A 288 17.27 6.68 13.41
N ASN A 289 16.17 6.94 14.06
CA ASN A 289 15.93 8.17 14.81
C ASN A 289 16.77 8.19 16.10
N LYS A 290 17.65 9.17 16.24
CA LYS A 290 18.52 9.33 17.42
C LYS A 290 17.88 10.07 18.58
N LYS A 291 16.63 10.50 18.45
CA LYS A 291 15.86 11.21 19.48
C LYS A 291 16.41 12.60 19.82
N ASP A 292 17.25 13.15 18.97
CA ASP A 292 17.88 14.46 19.09
C ASP A 292 17.63 15.36 17.86
N GLY A 293 16.63 14.98 17.03
CA GLY A 293 16.31 15.64 15.77
C GLY A 293 17.20 15.22 14.61
N THR A 294 18.03 14.17 14.79
CA THR A 294 18.93 13.64 13.74
C THR A 294 18.72 12.13 13.56
N PHE A 295 19.19 11.63 12.42
CA PHE A 295 19.12 10.23 12.06
C PHE A 295 20.50 9.64 11.80
N GLU A 296 20.61 8.32 11.99
CA GLU A 296 21.78 7.51 11.62
C GLU A 296 21.37 6.51 10.55
N GLU A 297 22.11 6.46 9.44
CA GLU A 297 21.87 5.48 8.36
C GLU A 297 22.32 4.09 8.80
N ARG A 298 21.39 3.12 8.80
CA ARG A 298 21.56 1.75 9.31
C ARG A 298 21.22 0.68 8.27
N GLY A 299 20.96 1.01 7.02
CA GLY A 299 20.52 0.06 5.99
C GLY A 299 21.49 -1.13 5.82
N VAL A 300 22.79 -0.86 5.69
CA VAL A 300 23.80 -1.93 5.60
C VAL A 300 23.96 -2.69 6.92
N PRO A 301 24.14 -2.05 8.07
CA PRO A 301 24.27 -2.76 9.33
C PRO A 301 23.05 -3.57 9.72
N SER A 302 21.84 -3.16 9.33
CA SER A 302 20.60 -3.89 9.62
C SER A 302 20.30 -5.03 8.64
N GLY A 303 21.03 -5.14 7.52
CA GLY A 303 20.80 -6.16 6.50
C GLY A 303 19.72 -5.82 5.46
N ILE A 304 19.00 -4.67 5.58
CA ILE A 304 17.90 -4.32 4.66
C ILE A 304 18.36 -3.67 3.34
N ALA A 305 19.66 -3.28 3.25
CA ALA A 305 20.21 -2.57 2.11
C ALA A 305 20.27 -3.43 0.83
N PHE A 306 20.41 -4.74 0.98
CA PHE A 306 20.66 -5.68 -0.12
C PHE A 306 19.81 -6.94 0.03
N SER A 307 19.65 -7.67 -1.07
CA SER A 307 19.15 -9.04 -1.05
C SER A 307 20.12 -9.99 -0.33
N GLU A 308 19.70 -11.24 -0.11
CA GLU A 308 20.57 -12.28 0.46
C GLU A 308 21.80 -12.58 -0.41
N ASP A 309 21.73 -12.30 -1.71
CA ASP A 309 22.86 -12.42 -2.66
C ASP A 309 23.77 -11.19 -2.67
N GLY A 310 23.51 -10.18 -1.84
CA GLY A 310 24.29 -8.93 -1.77
C GLY A 310 24.02 -7.98 -2.93
N VAL A 311 22.86 -8.09 -3.62
CA VAL A 311 22.49 -7.23 -4.74
C VAL A 311 21.54 -6.13 -4.26
N ALA A 312 21.82 -4.88 -4.64
CA ALA A 312 20.86 -3.79 -4.50
C ALA A 312 19.75 -3.99 -5.55
N ARG A 313 18.57 -4.42 -5.13
CA ARG A 313 17.42 -4.59 -6.03
C ARG A 313 16.84 -3.23 -6.43
N ALA A 314 16.02 -3.23 -7.47
CA ALA A 314 15.31 -2.04 -7.91
C ALA A 314 13.99 -1.91 -7.12
N GLY A 315 14.08 -1.33 -5.91
CA GLY A 315 12.96 -1.16 -5.00
C GLY A 315 12.05 -0.02 -5.42
N MET A 316 10.72 -0.28 -5.43
CA MET A 316 9.65 0.66 -5.80
C MET A 316 8.84 1.09 -4.57
N GLY A 317 7.72 0.44 -4.32
CA GLY A 317 6.90 0.66 -3.12
C GLY A 317 7.46 -0.06 -1.91
N ALA A 318 7.09 0.42 -0.73
CA ALA A 318 7.47 -0.20 0.55
C ALA A 318 6.34 -0.09 1.57
N ASP A 319 6.24 -1.07 2.46
CA ASP A 319 5.35 -1.03 3.61
C ASP A 319 5.90 -1.86 4.77
N ALA A 320 5.37 -1.65 5.99
CA ALA A 320 5.83 -2.35 7.18
C ALA A 320 4.66 -2.85 8.04
N ALA A 321 4.76 -4.06 8.57
CA ALA A 321 3.79 -4.64 9.51
C ALA A 321 4.41 -5.76 10.36
N ASP A 322 3.79 -6.06 11.47
CA ASP A 322 4.03 -7.28 12.26
C ASP A 322 3.20 -8.43 11.66
N TYR A 323 3.68 -8.99 10.53
CA TYR A 323 2.92 -9.98 9.78
C TYR A 323 2.93 -11.38 10.41
N ASP A 324 3.87 -11.65 11.30
CA ASP A 324 4.05 -12.95 11.95
C ASP A 324 3.73 -12.97 13.46
N ARG A 325 3.30 -11.82 14.00
CA ARG A 325 3.01 -11.59 15.42
C ARG A 325 4.22 -11.75 16.33
N SER A 326 5.42 -11.48 15.81
CA SER A 326 6.67 -11.44 16.59
C SER A 326 6.75 -10.24 17.54
N GLY A 327 5.94 -9.22 17.30
CA GLY A 327 6.00 -7.93 17.99
C GLY A 327 6.93 -6.92 17.34
N HIS A 328 7.53 -7.24 16.20
CA HIS A 328 8.46 -6.40 15.46
C HIS A 328 7.93 -6.07 14.05
N ALA A 329 8.13 -4.83 13.61
CA ALA A 329 7.75 -4.42 12.26
C ALA A 329 8.72 -5.02 11.24
N SER A 330 8.22 -5.88 10.37
CA SER A 330 8.89 -6.41 9.19
C SER A 330 8.53 -5.58 7.96
N VAL A 331 9.28 -5.70 6.87
CA VAL A 331 9.17 -4.81 5.70
C VAL A 331 8.95 -5.61 4.42
N ILE A 332 8.03 -5.12 3.58
CA ILE A 332 7.89 -5.54 2.19
C ILE A 332 8.39 -4.43 1.26
N ILE A 333 9.10 -4.81 0.19
CA ILE A 333 9.51 -3.91 -0.89
C ILE A 333 9.21 -4.58 -2.22
N SER A 334 8.41 -3.93 -3.07
CA SER A 334 8.20 -4.38 -4.44
C SER A 334 9.41 -4.06 -5.31
N ASN A 335 9.75 -4.94 -6.26
CA ASN A 335 10.97 -4.86 -7.04
C ASN A 335 10.71 -5.06 -8.54
N PHE A 336 11.73 -4.78 -9.35
CA PHE A 336 11.72 -4.95 -10.80
C PHE A 336 11.60 -6.43 -11.19
N ALA A 337 11.08 -6.69 -12.40
CA ALA A 337 11.00 -8.04 -12.97
C ALA A 337 12.36 -8.78 -12.91
N ASN A 338 12.33 -10.07 -12.63
CA ASN A 338 13.46 -10.96 -12.37
C ASN A 338 14.22 -10.70 -11.04
N GLN A 339 13.65 -9.90 -10.13
CA GLN A 339 14.25 -9.61 -8.83
C GLN A 339 13.36 -10.03 -7.64
N MET A 340 12.12 -10.46 -7.89
CA MET A 340 11.08 -10.76 -6.91
C MET A 340 10.84 -9.65 -5.87
N VAL A 341 9.70 -9.67 -5.21
CA VAL A 341 9.42 -8.83 -4.04
C VAL A 341 10.36 -9.24 -2.90
N SER A 342 10.87 -8.29 -2.12
CA SER A 342 11.60 -8.57 -0.87
C SER A 342 10.63 -8.61 0.31
N LEU A 343 10.82 -9.57 1.21
CA LEU A 343 10.13 -9.67 2.48
C LEU A 343 11.18 -9.74 3.60
N TYR A 344 11.53 -8.60 4.14
CA TYR A 344 12.53 -8.47 5.19
C TYR A 344 11.90 -8.73 6.56
N HIS A 345 12.10 -9.94 7.10
CA HIS A 345 11.69 -10.30 8.45
C HIS A 345 12.59 -9.60 9.47
N ASN A 346 11.97 -9.00 10.50
CA ASN A 346 12.68 -8.33 11.58
C ASN A 346 12.96 -9.33 12.72
N GLU A 347 14.23 -9.67 12.94
CA GLU A 347 14.70 -10.63 13.95
C GLU A 347 14.62 -10.11 15.40
N GLY A 348 14.11 -8.88 15.64
CA GLY A 348 13.96 -8.28 16.95
C GLY A 348 15.26 -7.81 17.61
N ASN A 349 16.38 -7.90 16.91
CA ASN A 349 17.72 -7.53 17.39
C ASN A 349 18.36 -6.41 16.53
N GLY A 350 17.55 -5.71 15.73
CA GLY A 350 17.98 -4.67 14.80
C GLY A 350 18.49 -5.21 13.45
N LEU A 351 18.27 -6.49 13.16
CA LEU A 351 18.62 -7.15 11.90
C LEU A 351 17.38 -7.58 11.14
N PHE A 352 17.49 -7.55 9.82
CA PHE A 352 16.50 -8.05 8.87
C PHE A 352 17.08 -9.20 8.05
N VAL A 353 16.22 -10.17 7.73
CA VAL A 353 16.51 -11.30 6.83
C VAL A 353 15.48 -11.31 5.71
N ASP A 354 15.91 -11.37 4.45
CA ASP A 354 14.99 -11.48 3.31
C ASP A 354 14.48 -12.93 3.18
N GLU A 355 13.19 -13.14 3.53
CA GLU A 355 12.54 -14.46 3.46
C GLU A 355 11.86 -14.74 2.12
N ALA A 356 11.77 -13.75 1.23
CA ALA A 356 11.08 -13.89 -0.04
C ALA A 356 11.59 -15.04 -0.90
N PRO A 357 12.92 -15.30 -1.05
CA PRO A 357 13.42 -16.36 -1.92
C PRO A 357 12.95 -17.77 -1.56
N GLN A 358 12.64 -18.00 -0.29
CA GLN A 358 12.19 -19.30 0.21
C GLN A 358 10.66 -19.43 0.28
N SER A 359 9.95 -18.34 0.01
CA SER A 359 8.49 -18.24 0.12
C SER A 359 7.77 -18.44 -1.21
N GLU A 360 6.44 -18.62 -1.15
CA GLU A 360 5.57 -18.57 -2.33
C GLU A 360 5.53 -17.16 -2.94
N LEU A 361 5.59 -16.12 -2.09
CA LEU A 361 5.62 -14.72 -2.50
C LEU A 361 6.78 -14.44 -3.47
N GLY A 362 8.00 -14.83 -3.14
CA GLY A 362 9.15 -14.60 -4.02
C GLY A 362 9.05 -15.38 -5.35
N ARG A 363 8.52 -16.62 -5.31
CA ARG A 363 8.35 -17.41 -6.54
C ARG A 363 7.28 -16.83 -7.48
N ALA A 364 6.16 -16.36 -6.93
CA ALA A 364 5.06 -15.81 -7.72
C ALA A 364 5.45 -14.47 -8.37
N THR A 365 6.17 -13.61 -7.65
CA THR A 365 6.53 -12.25 -8.09
C THR A 365 7.84 -12.17 -8.89
N LEU A 366 8.54 -13.30 -9.11
CA LEU A 366 9.86 -13.27 -9.76
C LEU A 366 9.85 -12.66 -11.17
N VAL A 367 8.79 -12.87 -11.93
CA VAL A 367 8.71 -12.43 -13.34
C VAL A 367 7.85 -11.19 -13.55
N THR A 368 7.25 -10.66 -12.50
CA THR A 368 6.45 -9.42 -12.54
C THR A 368 7.25 -8.23 -12.01
N LEU A 369 6.86 -7.03 -12.42
CA LEU A 369 7.39 -5.76 -11.94
C LEU A 369 6.38 -5.14 -10.99
N GLY A 370 6.65 -5.21 -9.68
CA GLY A 370 5.80 -4.66 -8.65
C GLY A 370 6.05 -3.17 -8.39
N PHE A 371 4.98 -2.39 -8.25
CA PHE A 371 5.01 -0.99 -7.83
C PHE A 371 4.36 -0.80 -6.46
N GLY A 372 3.05 -0.58 -6.40
CA GLY A 372 2.34 -0.46 -5.13
C GLY A 372 2.36 -1.77 -4.35
N CYS A 373 2.70 -1.72 -3.05
CA CYS A 373 2.59 -2.88 -2.18
C CYS A 373 2.24 -2.44 -0.77
N PHE A 374 1.43 -3.24 -0.08
CA PHE A 374 1.06 -2.98 1.30
C PHE A 374 0.61 -4.23 2.04
N PHE A 375 0.67 -4.14 3.37
CA PHE A 375 0.05 -5.09 4.28
C PHE A 375 -1.35 -4.62 4.67
N PHE A 376 -2.34 -5.51 4.60
CA PHE A 376 -3.71 -5.26 5.06
C PHE A 376 -4.38 -6.58 5.42
N ASP A 377 -5.43 -6.56 6.19
CA ASP A 377 -6.18 -7.76 6.58
C ASP A 377 -7.49 -7.77 5.79
N TYR A 378 -7.45 -8.37 4.55
CA TYR A 378 -8.60 -8.28 3.64
C TYR A 378 -9.77 -9.16 4.07
N ASP A 379 -9.52 -10.25 4.81
CA ASP A 379 -10.55 -11.20 5.23
C ASP A 379 -10.89 -11.11 6.72
N ASN A 380 -10.34 -10.12 7.43
CA ASN A 380 -10.55 -9.86 8.85
C ASN A 380 -10.23 -11.06 9.78
N ASP A 381 -9.28 -11.93 9.38
CA ASP A 381 -8.82 -13.04 10.21
C ASP A 381 -7.75 -12.64 11.25
N GLY A 382 -7.30 -11.38 11.20
CA GLY A 382 -6.34 -10.78 12.12
C GLY A 382 -4.89 -10.97 11.70
N TRP A 383 -4.59 -11.58 10.55
CA TRP A 383 -3.26 -11.71 9.99
C TRP A 383 -3.08 -10.72 8.82
N PRO A 384 -2.02 -9.91 8.82
CA PRO A 384 -1.75 -9.02 7.69
C PRO A 384 -1.43 -9.80 6.42
N ASP A 385 -2.27 -9.63 5.39
CA ASP A 385 -2.09 -10.12 4.03
C ASP A 385 -1.24 -9.16 3.21
N ILE A 386 -0.82 -9.57 2.01
CA ILE A 386 0.01 -8.74 1.14
C ILE A 386 -0.68 -8.53 -0.20
N PHE A 387 -0.79 -7.27 -0.62
CA PHE A 387 -1.14 -6.89 -1.98
C PHE A 387 0.06 -6.30 -2.71
N VAL A 388 0.23 -6.65 -4.01
CA VAL A 388 1.23 -6.06 -4.89
C VAL A 388 0.55 -5.68 -6.21
N ALA A 389 0.72 -4.43 -6.63
CA ALA A 389 0.24 -3.90 -7.90
C ALA A 389 1.35 -3.97 -8.94
N ASP A 390 1.14 -4.75 -10.01
CA ASP A 390 2.17 -5.09 -10.98
C ASP A 390 1.89 -4.50 -12.35
N GLY A 391 2.95 -4.18 -13.09
CA GLY A 391 2.87 -3.68 -14.44
C GLY A 391 4.21 -3.18 -14.97
N HIS A 392 4.69 -3.72 -16.08
CA HIS A 392 5.99 -3.40 -16.62
C HIS A 392 6.08 -1.95 -17.14
N ILE A 393 7.31 -1.41 -17.28
CA ILE A 393 7.55 -0.06 -17.81
C ILE A 393 7.66 -0.02 -19.33
N GLU A 394 8.07 -1.13 -19.96
CA GLU A 394 8.36 -1.20 -21.41
C GLU A 394 7.27 -1.97 -22.14
N ASP A 395 6.53 -1.30 -23.03
CA ASP A 395 5.40 -1.83 -23.80
C ASP A 395 5.79 -2.96 -24.79
N GLN A 396 7.07 -3.09 -25.09
CA GLN A 396 7.60 -4.09 -26.01
C GLN A 396 8.50 -5.13 -25.35
N ILE A 397 8.43 -5.26 -24.04
CA ILE A 397 9.31 -6.14 -23.26
C ILE A 397 9.28 -7.60 -23.74
N GLU A 398 8.12 -8.11 -24.17
CA GLU A 398 7.95 -9.48 -24.66
C GLU A 398 8.80 -9.82 -25.89
N ARG A 399 9.28 -8.79 -26.62
CA ARG A 399 10.19 -9.00 -27.76
C ARG A 399 11.55 -9.51 -27.32
N VAL A 400 12.03 -9.06 -26.15
CA VAL A 400 13.36 -9.38 -25.62
C VAL A 400 13.31 -10.34 -24.44
N GLN A 401 12.23 -10.33 -23.65
CA GLN A 401 12.02 -11.19 -22.49
C GLN A 401 10.67 -11.91 -22.60
N LYS A 402 10.67 -13.13 -23.16
CA LYS A 402 9.46 -13.91 -23.48
C LYS A 402 8.58 -14.30 -22.28
N ARG A 403 9.09 -14.21 -21.05
CA ARG A 403 8.38 -14.57 -19.82
C ARG A 403 7.83 -13.37 -19.06
N VAL A 404 8.12 -12.17 -19.51
CA VAL A 404 7.71 -10.92 -18.90
C VAL A 404 6.70 -10.25 -19.82
N SER A 405 5.60 -9.76 -19.27
CA SER A 405 4.53 -9.08 -20.00
C SER A 405 4.51 -7.59 -19.68
N TYR A 406 3.94 -6.76 -20.54
CA TYR A 406 3.74 -5.34 -20.26
C TYR A 406 2.62 -5.12 -19.26
N ALA A 407 1.44 -5.70 -19.52
CA ALA A 407 0.34 -5.74 -18.56
C ALA A 407 0.46 -7.01 -17.72
N GLU A 408 0.48 -6.88 -16.40
CA GLU A 408 0.72 -7.95 -15.46
C GLU A 408 -0.45 -8.06 -14.48
N PRO A 409 -0.80 -9.28 -13.99
CA PRO A 409 -1.77 -9.42 -12.91
C PRO A 409 -1.17 -8.91 -11.61
N SER A 410 -1.95 -8.19 -10.81
CA SER A 410 -1.57 -7.90 -9.43
C SER A 410 -1.57 -9.19 -8.61
N HIS A 411 -0.85 -9.21 -7.49
CA HIS A 411 -0.81 -10.35 -6.57
C HIS A 411 -1.52 -10.03 -5.25
N LEU A 412 -2.30 -10.98 -4.76
CA LEU A 412 -2.82 -10.99 -3.40
C LEU A 412 -2.37 -12.28 -2.71
N PHE A 413 -1.67 -12.12 -1.61
CA PHE A 413 -1.17 -13.23 -0.79
C PHE A 413 -1.89 -13.24 0.55
N ARG A 414 -2.63 -14.31 0.80
CA ARG A 414 -3.22 -14.57 2.10
C ARG A 414 -2.16 -15.04 3.09
N ASN A 415 -2.13 -14.44 4.26
CA ASN A 415 -1.29 -14.86 5.37
C ASN A 415 -1.94 -16.04 6.11
N LEU A 416 -1.24 -17.16 6.17
CA LEU A 416 -1.70 -18.37 6.85
C LEU A 416 -1.18 -18.47 8.30
N GLY A 417 -0.53 -17.41 8.79
CA GLY A 417 0.19 -17.40 10.06
C GLY A 417 1.55 -18.08 10.01
N GLY A 418 2.41 -17.73 10.97
CA GLY A 418 3.76 -18.29 11.06
C GLY A 418 4.65 -18.00 9.86
N GLY A 419 4.53 -16.82 9.26
CA GLY A 419 5.34 -16.36 8.14
C GLY A 419 5.02 -17.03 6.80
N LYS A 420 3.87 -17.70 6.67
CA LYS A 420 3.48 -18.41 5.45
C LYS A 420 2.40 -17.66 4.70
N PHE A 421 2.63 -17.47 3.41
CA PHE A 421 1.70 -16.82 2.49
C PHE A 421 1.25 -17.78 1.40
N GLN A 422 0.02 -17.61 0.95
CA GLN A 422 -0.57 -18.31 -0.19
C GLN A 422 -1.09 -17.31 -1.21
N GLU A 423 -0.72 -17.46 -2.47
CA GLU A 423 -1.28 -16.64 -3.53
C GLU A 423 -2.75 -17.01 -3.78
N VAL A 424 -3.63 -16.00 -3.71
CA VAL A 424 -5.08 -16.19 -3.84
C VAL A 424 -5.71 -15.32 -4.94
N THR A 425 -4.93 -14.56 -5.69
CA THR A 425 -5.39 -13.59 -6.72
C THR A 425 -6.45 -14.16 -7.66
N ALA A 426 -6.20 -15.35 -8.22
CA ALA A 426 -7.12 -15.98 -9.17
C ALA A 426 -8.50 -16.31 -8.55
N GLN A 427 -8.58 -16.39 -7.22
CA GLN A 427 -9.78 -16.70 -6.47
C GLN A 427 -10.63 -15.45 -6.16
N MET A 428 -10.02 -14.26 -6.27
CA MET A 428 -10.64 -12.99 -5.90
C MET A 428 -11.57 -12.40 -6.97
N GLY A 429 -11.77 -13.12 -8.05
CA GLY A 429 -12.63 -12.70 -9.15
C GLY A 429 -11.87 -12.29 -10.42
N ARG A 430 -12.53 -12.48 -11.55
CA ARG A 430 -11.91 -12.28 -12.89
C ARG A 430 -11.44 -10.84 -13.12
N ALA A 431 -12.21 -9.86 -12.64
CA ALA A 431 -11.86 -8.46 -12.81
C ALA A 431 -10.62 -8.10 -11.98
N PHE A 432 -10.53 -8.60 -10.74
CA PHE A 432 -9.38 -8.38 -9.86
C PHE A 432 -8.10 -8.99 -10.43
N ALA A 433 -8.17 -10.22 -10.92
CA ALA A 433 -7.03 -10.96 -11.46
C ALA A 433 -6.63 -10.55 -12.91
N ALA A 434 -7.33 -9.59 -13.53
CA ALA A 434 -7.02 -9.21 -14.91
C ALA A 434 -5.69 -8.43 -14.98
N PRO A 435 -4.82 -8.72 -15.97
CA PRO A 435 -3.55 -8.00 -16.16
C PRO A 435 -3.75 -6.51 -16.42
N ARG A 436 -2.89 -5.67 -15.81
CA ARG A 436 -2.88 -4.21 -15.93
C ARG A 436 -1.45 -3.67 -15.97
N VAL A 437 -1.30 -2.40 -16.26
CA VAL A 437 -0.03 -1.69 -16.10
C VAL A 437 -0.15 -0.86 -14.83
N ALA A 438 -0.24 -1.55 -13.69
CA ALA A 438 -0.52 -0.92 -12.41
C ALA A 438 0.67 -0.11 -11.88
N ARG A 439 0.37 0.88 -11.02
CA ARG A 439 1.36 1.74 -10.35
C ARG A 439 0.99 1.93 -8.88
N GLY A 440 0.31 3.02 -8.54
CA GLY A 440 -0.13 3.27 -7.18
C GLY A 440 -1.24 2.31 -6.74
N ALA A 441 -1.26 2.02 -5.45
CA ALA A 441 -2.33 1.26 -4.82
C ALA A 441 -2.52 1.70 -3.37
N ALA A 442 -3.77 1.73 -2.91
CA ALA A 442 -4.16 2.09 -1.55
C ALA A 442 -5.40 1.29 -1.13
N TYR A 443 -5.66 1.24 0.18
CA TYR A 443 -6.85 0.59 0.73
C TYR A 443 -7.62 1.51 1.67
N ALA A 444 -8.94 1.32 1.73
CA ALA A 444 -9.86 1.95 2.68
C ALA A 444 -11.16 1.15 2.74
N ASP A 445 -11.95 1.35 3.79
CA ASP A 445 -13.33 0.89 3.87
C ASP A 445 -14.26 2.01 3.37
N ILE A 446 -14.61 1.97 2.06
CA ILE A 446 -15.32 3.07 1.39
C ILE A 446 -16.80 3.17 1.73
N ASP A 447 -17.43 2.12 2.26
CA ASP A 447 -18.87 2.10 2.55
C ASP A 447 -19.20 1.81 4.01
N ASN A 448 -18.16 1.70 4.85
CA ASN A 448 -18.25 1.46 6.29
C ASN A 448 -18.94 0.13 6.62
N ASP A 449 -18.56 -0.93 5.91
CA ASP A 449 -18.99 -2.30 6.18
C ASP A 449 -17.99 -3.11 7.01
N GLY A 450 -16.77 -2.55 7.24
CA GLY A 450 -15.70 -3.13 8.03
C GLY A 450 -14.74 -4.02 7.25
N PHE A 451 -14.86 -4.09 5.93
CA PHE A 451 -13.91 -4.76 5.04
C PHE A 451 -13.15 -3.72 4.20
N LEU A 452 -11.89 -3.99 3.95
CA LEU A 452 -11.03 -3.05 3.23
C LEU A 452 -11.13 -3.26 1.73
N ASP A 453 -11.45 -2.18 1.01
CA ASP A 453 -11.48 -2.09 -0.44
C ASP A 453 -10.12 -1.68 -0.98
N VAL A 454 -9.85 -1.94 -2.26
CA VAL A 454 -8.56 -1.67 -2.90
C VAL A 454 -8.74 -0.73 -4.10
N LEU A 455 -7.97 0.35 -4.10
CA LEU A 455 -7.83 1.29 -5.21
C LEU A 455 -6.51 1.05 -5.91
N VAL A 456 -6.53 0.90 -7.24
CA VAL A 456 -5.33 0.71 -8.07
C VAL A 456 -5.34 1.71 -9.20
N THR A 457 -4.23 2.39 -9.43
CA THR A 457 -4.01 3.26 -10.59
C THR A 457 -3.19 2.55 -11.66
N THR A 458 -3.34 2.96 -12.91
CA THR A 458 -2.59 2.38 -14.04
C THR A 458 -1.89 3.46 -14.87
N ASN A 459 -0.73 3.14 -15.39
CA ASN A 459 0.03 4.05 -16.25
C ASN A 459 -0.67 4.23 -17.59
N SER A 460 -0.95 5.47 -17.98
CA SER A 460 -1.67 5.83 -19.23
C SER A 460 -3.03 5.12 -19.37
N GLY A 461 -3.68 4.81 -18.24
CA GLY A 461 -4.93 4.06 -18.19
C GLY A 461 -5.87 4.53 -17.08
N PRO A 462 -7.02 3.82 -16.89
CA PRO A 462 -7.98 4.15 -15.84
C PRO A 462 -7.48 3.78 -14.44
N ALA A 463 -8.10 4.37 -13.41
CA ALA A 463 -8.06 3.81 -12.07
C ALA A 463 -9.08 2.68 -11.92
N PHE A 464 -8.88 1.79 -10.94
CA PHE A 464 -9.78 0.69 -10.59
C PHE A 464 -10.08 0.73 -9.11
N LEU A 465 -11.37 0.74 -8.76
CA LEU A 465 -11.85 0.60 -7.39
C LEU A 465 -12.45 -0.81 -7.23
N PHE A 466 -11.81 -1.62 -6.41
CA PHE A 466 -12.23 -2.99 -6.10
C PHE A 466 -12.91 -3.03 -4.75
N HIS A 467 -14.23 -3.21 -4.75
CA HIS A 467 -15.00 -3.40 -3.53
C HIS A 467 -14.84 -4.84 -3.03
N ASN A 468 -14.54 -4.97 -1.75
CA ASN A 468 -14.46 -6.24 -1.03
C ASN A 468 -15.87 -6.70 -0.66
N GLU A 469 -16.35 -7.79 -1.25
CA GLU A 469 -17.72 -8.30 -1.02
C GLU A 469 -17.93 -8.86 0.41
N GLY A 470 -16.93 -8.69 1.29
CA GLY A 470 -17.01 -9.08 2.68
C GLY A 470 -16.86 -10.58 2.94
N GLY A 471 -17.00 -10.95 4.21
CA GLY A 471 -16.86 -12.31 4.71
C GLY A 471 -17.64 -12.54 5.99
N THR A 472 -17.26 -13.54 6.76
CA THR A 472 -17.90 -13.89 8.03
C THR A 472 -17.11 -13.50 9.27
N ASN A 473 -15.88 -13.06 9.09
CA ASN A 473 -15.03 -12.62 10.18
C ASN A 473 -15.42 -11.24 10.68
N ASN A 474 -15.18 -11.01 11.95
CA ASN A 474 -15.47 -9.77 12.63
C ASN A 474 -14.25 -8.85 12.68
N SER A 475 -14.50 -7.55 12.69
CA SER A 475 -13.48 -6.52 12.90
C SER A 475 -14.03 -5.38 13.72
N PHE A 476 -13.13 -4.52 14.20
CA PHE A 476 -13.45 -3.16 14.61
C PHE A 476 -12.37 -2.22 14.10
N ARG A 477 -12.70 -0.94 13.99
CA ARG A 477 -11.81 0.07 13.43
C ARG A 477 -11.56 1.19 14.45
N VAL A 478 -10.39 1.80 14.39
CA VAL A 478 -9.95 2.84 15.31
C VAL A 478 -9.57 4.08 14.51
N LYS A 479 -10.34 5.17 14.68
CA LYS A 479 -9.96 6.54 14.27
C LYS A 479 -9.34 7.23 15.49
N LEU A 480 -8.16 7.80 15.35
CA LEU A 480 -7.42 8.47 16.40
C LEU A 480 -7.59 9.99 16.29
N VAL A 481 -7.55 10.67 17.43
CA VAL A 481 -7.62 12.13 17.50
C VAL A 481 -6.64 12.60 18.57
N GLY A 482 -5.48 13.09 18.15
CA GLY A 482 -4.47 13.66 19.03
C GLY A 482 -4.90 14.98 19.66
N THR A 483 -4.33 15.29 20.81
CA THR A 483 -4.51 16.58 21.50
C THR A 483 -3.19 17.19 21.96
N LYS A 484 -2.23 16.35 22.36
CA LYS A 484 -0.83 16.68 22.62
C LYS A 484 0.06 16.13 21.51
N SER A 485 -0.31 14.99 20.98
CA SER A 485 0.20 14.43 19.74
C SER A 485 -0.38 15.20 18.53
N ASN A 486 0.20 15.01 17.35
CA ASN A 486 -0.40 15.53 16.11
C ASN A 486 -1.86 15.08 16.00
N ARG A 487 -2.68 15.90 15.33
CA ARG A 487 -4.14 15.75 15.31
C ARG A 487 -4.63 14.40 14.78
N ASP A 488 -3.99 13.87 13.77
CA ASP A 488 -4.33 12.56 13.18
C ASP A 488 -3.87 11.38 14.04
N GLY A 489 -2.97 11.64 15.01
CA GLY A 489 -2.34 10.58 15.80
C GLY A 489 -1.34 9.74 15.02
N ILE A 490 -0.78 10.25 13.92
CA ILE A 490 0.29 9.58 13.16
C ILE A 490 1.47 9.29 14.07
N GLY A 491 1.96 8.03 14.06
CA GLY A 491 2.97 7.53 15.00
C GLY A 491 2.40 6.82 16.22
N THR A 492 1.08 6.85 16.43
CA THR A 492 0.42 6.13 17.54
C THR A 492 0.45 4.63 17.30
N VAL A 493 0.81 3.88 18.35
CA VAL A 493 0.77 2.42 18.34
C VAL A 493 -0.46 1.93 19.10
N VAL A 494 -1.30 1.13 18.43
CA VAL A 494 -2.49 0.51 19.03
C VAL A 494 -2.25 -0.99 19.16
N ARG A 495 -2.34 -1.51 20.40
CA ARG A 495 -2.22 -2.94 20.72
C ARG A 495 -3.57 -3.49 21.12
N VAL A 496 -3.96 -4.60 20.52
CA VAL A 496 -5.25 -5.25 20.72
C VAL A 496 -5.05 -6.67 21.22
N THR A 497 -5.82 -7.04 22.25
CA THR A 497 -5.92 -8.42 22.73
C THR A 497 -7.37 -8.88 22.62
N SER A 498 -7.61 -10.05 22.03
CA SER A 498 -8.91 -10.71 21.92
C SER A 498 -8.73 -12.21 22.16
N GLY A 499 -9.20 -12.73 23.29
CA GLY A 499 -8.89 -14.10 23.74
C GLY A 499 -7.39 -14.30 23.92
N SER A 500 -6.82 -15.25 23.17
CA SER A 500 -5.37 -15.52 23.14
C SER A 500 -4.60 -14.66 22.13
N ASP A 501 -5.33 -14.02 21.20
CA ASP A 501 -4.73 -13.34 20.08
C ASP A 501 -4.29 -11.93 20.47
N LYS A 502 -3.08 -11.58 20.05
CA LYS A 502 -2.48 -10.27 20.25
C LYS A 502 -2.00 -9.74 18.92
N GLN A 503 -2.33 -8.50 18.63
CA GLN A 503 -1.86 -7.81 17.44
C GLN A 503 -1.61 -6.33 17.74
N TRP A 504 -0.78 -5.70 16.95
CA TRP A 504 -0.55 -4.28 17.07
C TRP A 504 -0.39 -3.65 15.69
N LYS A 505 -0.71 -2.37 15.58
CA LYS A 505 -0.53 -1.56 14.39
C LYS A 505 -0.07 -0.17 14.77
N MET A 506 0.77 0.44 13.96
CA MET A 506 1.13 1.86 14.03
C MET A 506 0.31 2.62 12.99
N LEU A 507 -0.34 3.71 13.40
CA LEU A 507 -0.94 4.64 12.45
C LEU A 507 0.17 5.42 11.77
N ARG A 508 0.24 5.36 10.45
CA ARG A 508 1.28 6.01 9.66
C ARG A 508 0.72 6.61 8.38
N SER A 509 1.33 7.68 7.95
CA SER A 509 1.24 8.19 6.60
C SER A 509 2.39 7.60 5.77
N GLY A 510 2.17 7.44 4.49
CA GLY A 510 3.17 6.89 3.58
C GLY A 510 3.33 5.37 3.68
N SER A 511 2.97 4.71 2.64
CA SER A 511 3.14 3.28 2.40
C SER A 511 2.96 3.04 0.90
N SER A 512 3.21 1.82 0.43
CA SER A 512 2.98 1.48 -0.96
C SER A 512 3.91 2.27 -1.91
N TYR A 513 3.42 2.64 -3.08
CA TYR A 513 4.15 3.40 -4.10
C TYR A 513 3.33 4.64 -4.46
N LEU A 514 3.89 5.83 -4.24
CA LEU A 514 3.26 7.12 -4.57
C LEU A 514 1.87 7.34 -3.95
N SER A 515 1.48 6.54 -2.96
CA SER A 515 0.08 6.42 -2.55
C SER A 515 -0.07 6.49 -1.03
N GLN A 516 -1.30 6.76 -0.59
CA GLN A 516 -1.67 6.86 0.82
C GLN A 516 -2.98 6.10 1.06
N SER A 517 -2.96 5.10 1.94
CA SER A 517 -4.17 4.45 2.46
C SER A 517 -4.85 5.30 3.54
N GLU A 518 -6.08 4.94 3.91
CA GLU A 518 -6.83 5.69 4.94
C GLU A 518 -6.11 5.76 6.29
N LEU A 519 -6.33 6.84 7.04
CA LEU A 519 -5.79 7.05 8.39
C LEU A 519 -6.71 6.45 9.48
N VAL A 520 -7.20 5.23 9.25
CA VAL A 520 -8.02 4.46 10.19
C VAL A 520 -7.44 3.05 10.31
N LEU A 521 -7.22 2.58 11.55
CA LEU A 521 -6.68 1.24 11.79
C LEU A 521 -7.80 0.21 11.87
N THR A 522 -7.78 -0.80 11.00
CA THR A 522 -8.70 -1.93 11.03
C THR A 522 -8.06 -3.12 11.73
N PHE A 523 -8.77 -3.73 12.70
CA PHE A 523 -8.35 -4.91 13.43
C PHE A 523 -9.33 -6.04 13.18
N GLY A 524 -8.93 -7.02 12.36
CA GLY A 524 -9.67 -8.27 12.18
C GLY A 524 -9.57 -9.13 13.42
N LEU A 525 -10.67 -9.72 13.85
CA LEU A 525 -10.76 -10.54 15.05
C LEU A 525 -11.32 -11.95 14.77
N GLY A 526 -11.45 -12.33 13.50
CA GLY A 526 -12.01 -13.63 13.13
C GLY A 526 -13.41 -13.85 13.72
N ALA A 527 -13.58 -14.93 14.44
CA ALA A 527 -14.87 -15.28 15.08
C ALA A 527 -15.14 -14.53 16.39
N GLN A 528 -14.18 -13.78 16.93
CA GLN A 528 -14.34 -13.04 18.19
C GLN A 528 -15.29 -11.85 18.00
N THR A 529 -16.08 -11.55 19.01
CA THR A 529 -17.09 -10.47 18.95
C THR A 529 -16.67 -9.19 19.68
N LYS A 530 -15.48 -9.18 20.25
CA LYS A 530 -14.92 -8.02 20.95
C LYS A 530 -13.40 -8.11 21.09
N ALA A 531 -12.76 -6.96 21.22
CA ALA A 531 -11.44 -6.83 21.81
C ALA A 531 -11.55 -6.76 23.33
N ASP A 532 -10.84 -7.63 24.05
CA ASP A 532 -10.85 -7.64 25.52
C ASP A 532 -10.10 -6.44 26.10
N SER A 533 -8.97 -6.05 25.44
CA SER A 533 -8.22 -4.84 25.77
C SER A 533 -7.69 -4.15 24.51
N VAL A 534 -7.66 -2.82 24.55
CA VAL A 534 -7.05 -1.97 23.54
C VAL A 534 -6.16 -0.98 24.29
N GLU A 535 -4.85 -1.05 24.03
CA GLU A 535 -3.87 -0.10 24.55
C GLU A 535 -3.41 0.81 23.42
N ILE A 536 -3.47 2.13 23.66
CA ILE A 536 -3.11 3.17 22.72
C ILE A 536 -1.91 3.91 23.28
N GLN A 537 -0.77 3.81 22.62
CA GLN A 537 0.46 4.52 22.96
C GLN A 537 0.65 5.67 21.97
N TRP A 538 0.42 6.88 22.46
CA TRP A 538 0.51 8.11 21.66
C TRP A 538 1.96 8.61 21.51
N PRO A 539 2.29 9.34 20.43
CA PRO A 539 3.60 10.00 20.26
C PRO A 539 4.02 10.90 21.43
N SER A 540 3.06 11.57 22.07
CA SER A 540 3.28 12.40 23.27
C SER A 540 3.81 11.62 24.48
N GLY A 541 3.79 10.27 24.44
CA GLY A 541 4.09 9.39 25.56
C GLY A 541 2.87 9.04 26.43
N GLN A 542 1.70 9.64 26.19
CA GLN A 542 0.43 9.25 26.83
C GLN A 542 0.08 7.81 26.47
N VAL A 543 -0.52 7.08 27.42
CA VAL A 543 -1.05 5.72 27.21
C VAL A 543 -2.49 5.67 27.67
N ASP A 544 -3.40 5.41 26.76
CA ASP A 544 -4.81 5.17 27.05
C ASP A 544 -5.11 3.67 27.00
N ARG A 545 -6.02 3.21 27.88
CA ARG A 545 -6.42 1.80 27.97
C ARG A 545 -7.93 1.68 27.97
N LEU A 546 -8.42 0.88 27.03
CA LEU A 546 -9.84 0.57 26.89
C LEU A 546 -10.05 -0.94 27.02
N SER A 547 -11.25 -1.34 27.37
CA SER A 547 -11.61 -2.75 27.51
C SER A 547 -12.99 -3.04 26.92
N ASN A 548 -13.19 -4.28 26.48
CA ASN A 548 -14.46 -4.80 25.95
C ASN A 548 -15.03 -3.96 24.78
N ILE A 549 -14.17 -3.61 23.82
CA ILE A 549 -14.61 -2.95 22.59
C ILE A 549 -15.27 -3.97 21.67
N ALA A 550 -16.57 -3.79 21.40
CA ALA A 550 -17.32 -4.66 20.51
C ALA A 550 -16.85 -4.54 19.05
N THR A 551 -16.97 -5.63 18.28
CA THR A 551 -16.80 -5.61 16.82
C THR A 551 -17.98 -4.94 16.11
N GLY A 552 -17.87 -4.76 14.78
CA GLY A 552 -18.93 -4.19 13.96
C GLY A 552 -19.06 -2.67 14.06
N GLN A 553 -17.98 -1.99 14.40
CA GLN A 553 -18.00 -0.53 14.54
C GLN A 553 -16.61 0.11 14.34
N THR A 554 -16.61 1.37 13.95
CA THR A 554 -15.48 2.27 14.04
C THR A 554 -15.59 3.07 15.33
N VAL A 555 -14.57 3.02 16.20
CA VAL A 555 -14.49 3.83 17.41
C VAL A 555 -13.55 5.02 17.19
N THR A 556 -13.97 6.21 17.53
CA THR A 556 -13.11 7.40 17.56
C THR A 556 -12.55 7.58 18.96
N ILE A 557 -11.23 7.52 19.09
CA ILE A 557 -10.53 7.62 20.37
C ILE A 557 -9.74 8.94 20.39
N GLN A 558 -10.05 9.78 21.36
CA GLN A 558 -9.32 11.02 21.58
C GLN A 558 -8.30 10.82 22.72
N GLU A 559 -7.09 11.29 22.50
CA GLU A 559 -6.00 11.27 23.46
C GLU A 559 -6.46 11.85 24.81
N GLU A 560 -6.17 11.14 25.91
CA GLU A 560 -6.56 11.44 27.30
C GLU A 560 -8.06 11.34 27.61
N LYS A 561 -8.94 11.22 26.61
CA LYS A 561 -10.40 11.15 26.84
C LYS A 561 -11.01 9.77 26.58
N GLY A 562 -10.29 8.91 25.84
CA GLY A 562 -10.81 7.62 25.41
C GLY A 562 -11.83 7.73 24.29
N VAL A 563 -12.82 6.84 24.25
CA VAL A 563 -13.84 6.82 23.18
C VAL A 563 -14.74 8.05 23.26
N ILE A 564 -14.76 8.85 22.20
CA ILE A 564 -15.60 10.05 22.07
C ILE A 564 -16.77 9.87 21.10
N ALA A 565 -16.66 8.92 20.16
CA ALA A 565 -17.71 8.59 19.21
C ALA A 565 -17.57 7.12 18.76
N ASN A 566 -18.67 6.57 18.27
CA ASN A 566 -18.65 5.28 17.58
C ASN A 566 -19.64 5.31 16.40
N ARG A 567 -19.26 4.61 15.32
CA ARG A 567 -20.10 4.41 14.13
C ARG A 567 -20.23 2.91 13.90
N VAL A 568 -21.45 2.40 13.98
CA VAL A 568 -21.74 0.99 13.68
C VAL A 568 -21.60 0.76 12.17
N TYR A 569 -21.04 -0.39 11.79
CA TYR A 569 -20.93 -0.78 10.40
C TYR A 569 -22.29 -0.85 9.72
N ARG A 570 -22.32 -0.55 8.45
CA ARG A 570 -23.50 -0.83 7.64
C ARG A 570 -23.69 -2.33 7.55
N SER A 571 -24.88 -2.79 7.82
CA SER A 571 -25.26 -4.16 7.52
C SER A 571 -25.20 -4.33 6.01
N ALA A 572 -24.41 -5.28 5.51
CA ALA A 572 -24.44 -5.64 4.09
C ALA A 572 -25.91 -5.81 3.68
N ALA A 573 -26.36 -5.06 2.69
CA ALA A 573 -27.69 -5.22 2.13
C ALA A 573 -27.76 -6.65 1.55
N LYS A 574 -28.54 -7.53 2.19
CA LYS A 574 -28.76 -8.92 1.76
C LYS A 574 -29.55 -8.97 0.46
#